data_bfdf648a74056ed57ee7abdb1eec3dcd
#
_entry.id   bfdf648a74056ed57ee7abdb1eec3dcd
#
_cell.length_a   1.000
_cell.length_b   1.000
_cell.length_c   1.000
_cell.angle_alpha   90.00
_cell.angle_beta   90.00
_cell.angle_gamma   90.00
#
_symmetry.space_group_name_H-M   'P 1'
#
loop_
_entity.id
_entity.type
_entity.pdbx_description
1 polymer ?
#
loop_
_entity_poly.entity_id
_entity_poly.type
_entity_poly.pdbx_seq_one_letter_code
_entity_poly.pdbx_strand_id
1 'polypeptide(L)'
;MGIEGKVALVTGAGQGIGRGIALRLARDGADICLVDVKAEKIEAVAGEIRALGRKATTVVADISRREQVFAAVDHAEKVLGGFDIMVNNAGICQVNPLSEVTQEEVERIYGINVQGTLWGIQAAAAKFKARKQKGKIVNASSIAGHEGYALLGVYSSTKFAVRALTQAAAKELASSGINVNAYCPGVVGTDMWVDIDKRMAEVTGAKVGETYDKFVGGIALGRAETPDDVAALVSYLSGPDSDYMTGQAVLIDGGMVYR
;
A
#
# COMPACT_ATOMS: atom_id res chain seq x y z
N MET A 1 19.04 1.52 8.08
CA MET A 1 17.71 1.45 8.72
C MET A 1 17.33 0.05 9.24
N GLY A 2 18.19 -0.75 9.80
CA GLY A 2 17.87 -1.92 10.64
C GLY A 2 16.94 -3.03 10.10
N ILE A 3 16.70 -3.11 8.79
CA ILE A 3 15.90 -4.17 8.16
C ILE A 3 16.75 -5.16 7.36
N GLU A 4 18.06 -5.14 7.56
CA GLU A 4 18.99 -6.09 6.96
C GLU A 4 18.61 -7.54 7.32
N GLY A 5 18.53 -8.41 6.31
CA GLY A 5 18.16 -9.82 6.48
C GLY A 5 16.68 -10.08 6.82
N LYS A 6 15.84 -9.05 6.86
CA LYS A 6 14.38 -9.18 7.02
C LYS A 6 13.72 -9.64 5.73
N VAL A 7 12.55 -10.26 5.86
CA VAL A 7 11.72 -10.67 4.73
C VAL A 7 10.45 -9.83 4.69
N ALA A 8 10.24 -9.12 3.59
CA ALA A 8 9.06 -8.30 3.36
C ALA A 8 8.20 -8.87 2.22
N LEU A 9 6.88 -8.83 2.41
CA LEU A 9 5.91 -9.06 1.34
C LEU A 9 5.24 -7.74 0.99
N VAL A 10 5.21 -7.41 -0.30
CA VAL A 10 4.58 -6.18 -0.82
C VAL A 10 3.52 -6.56 -1.84
N THR A 11 2.26 -6.15 -1.60
CA THR A 11 1.17 -6.33 -2.56
C THR A 11 1.07 -5.15 -3.53
N GLY A 12 0.61 -5.40 -4.77
CA GLY A 12 0.61 -4.39 -5.83
C GLY A 12 2.02 -3.94 -6.20
N ALA A 13 2.98 -4.87 -6.16
CA ALA A 13 4.41 -4.58 -6.25
C ALA A 13 4.93 -4.41 -7.69
N GLY A 14 4.08 -4.63 -8.70
CA GLY A 14 4.51 -4.62 -10.10
C GLY A 14 4.75 -3.23 -10.70
N GLN A 15 4.28 -2.15 -10.06
CA GLN A 15 4.40 -0.79 -10.58
C GLN A 15 4.23 0.28 -9.50
N GLY A 16 4.46 1.54 -9.86
CA GLY A 16 4.14 2.71 -9.04
C GLY A 16 4.71 2.66 -7.63
N ILE A 17 3.87 2.98 -6.64
CA ILE A 17 4.26 3.03 -5.23
C ILE A 17 4.78 1.67 -4.75
N GLY A 18 4.08 0.57 -5.08
CA GLY A 18 4.46 -0.77 -4.63
C GLY A 18 5.83 -1.22 -5.14
N ARG A 19 6.16 -0.92 -6.41
CA ARG A 19 7.51 -1.12 -6.95
C ARG A 19 8.54 -0.26 -6.21
N GLY A 20 8.25 1.03 -5.99
CA GLY A 20 9.13 1.92 -5.25
C GLY A 20 9.43 1.40 -3.84
N ILE A 21 8.40 0.96 -3.12
CA ILE A 21 8.53 0.35 -1.78
C ILE A 21 9.39 -0.90 -1.83
N ALA A 22 9.10 -1.83 -2.74
CA ALA A 22 9.86 -3.09 -2.86
C ALA A 22 11.35 -2.86 -3.12
N LEU A 23 11.67 -1.95 -4.03
CA LEU A 23 13.06 -1.57 -4.34
C LEU A 23 13.74 -0.87 -3.17
N ARG A 24 13.03 -0.01 -2.44
CA ARG A 24 13.58 0.69 -1.28
C ARG A 24 13.88 -0.29 -0.16
N LEU A 25 12.95 -1.16 0.20
CA LEU A 25 13.18 -2.16 1.24
C LEU A 25 14.33 -3.12 0.87
N ALA A 26 14.47 -3.46 -0.41
CA ALA A 26 15.61 -4.24 -0.91
C ALA A 26 16.95 -3.49 -0.74
N ARG A 27 17.01 -2.20 -1.09
CA ARG A 27 18.21 -1.36 -0.86
C ARG A 27 18.57 -1.26 0.62
N ASP A 28 17.57 -1.26 1.50
CA ASP A 28 17.74 -1.21 2.95
C ASP A 28 18.04 -2.59 3.57
N GLY A 29 18.21 -3.64 2.72
CA GLY A 29 18.73 -4.96 3.09
C GLY A 29 17.69 -6.08 3.26
N ALA A 30 16.42 -5.84 2.94
CA ALA A 30 15.40 -6.88 3.02
C ALA A 30 15.38 -7.79 1.78
N ASP A 31 14.96 -9.04 1.96
CA ASP A 31 14.55 -9.95 0.89
C ASP A 31 13.05 -9.79 0.63
N ILE A 32 12.60 -9.83 -0.63
CA ILE A 32 11.28 -9.36 -1.02
C ILE A 32 10.44 -10.45 -1.67
N CYS A 33 9.22 -10.64 -1.17
CA CYS A 33 8.14 -11.33 -1.87
C CYS A 33 7.22 -10.31 -2.55
N LEU A 34 7.17 -10.35 -3.87
CA LEU A 34 6.38 -9.44 -4.70
C LEU A 34 5.06 -10.10 -5.06
N VAL A 35 3.94 -9.43 -4.76
CA VAL A 35 2.59 -9.93 -5.05
C VAL A 35 1.86 -8.96 -5.96
N ASP A 36 1.35 -9.43 -7.09
CA ASP A 36 0.51 -8.65 -8.02
C ASP A 36 -0.31 -9.61 -8.88
N VAL A 37 -1.32 -9.11 -9.56
CA VAL A 37 -2.08 -9.86 -10.58
C VAL A 37 -1.34 -9.91 -11.93
N LYS A 38 -0.31 -9.06 -12.14
CA LYS A 38 0.45 -8.91 -13.38
C LYS A 38 1.82 -9.60 -13.26
N ALA A 39 1.89 -10.87 -13.66
CA ALA A 39 3.09 -11.71 -13.55
C ALA A 39 4.35 -11.05 -14.14
N GLU A 40 4.26 -10.52 -15.36
CA GLU A 40 5.38 -9.92 -16.06
C GLU A 40 5.96 -8.71 -15.31
N LYS A 41 5.09 -7.88 -14.71
CA LYS A 41 5.52 -6.68 -13.97
C LYS A 41 6.28 -7.05 -12.70
N ILE A 42 5.77 -8.02 -11.91
CA ILE A 42 6.49 -8.42 -10.69
C ILE A 42 7.79 -9.15 -10.99
N GLU A 43 7.87 -9.90 -12.09
CA GLU A 43 9.13 -10.57 -12.45
C GLU A 43 10.19 -9.54 -12.90
N ALA A 44 9.80 -8.49 -13.61
CA ALA A 44 10.72 -7.40 -13.94
C ALA A 44 11.28 -6.74 -12.67
N VAL A 45 10.43 -6.42 -11.70
CA VAL A 45 10.85 -5.84 -10.40
C VAL A 45 11.72 -6.82 -9.60
N ALA A 46 11.40 -8.12 -9.63
CA ALA A 46 12.23 -9.14 -8.99
C ALA A 46 13.64 -9.19 -9.60
N GLY A 47 13.76 -9.03 -10.91
CA GLY A 47 15.05 -8.90 -11.60
C GLY A 47 15.85 -7.70 -11.08
N GLU A 48 15.20 -6.54 -10.91
CA GLU A 48 15.87 -5.35 -10.35
C GLU A 48 16.36 -5.59 -8.91
N ILE A 49 15.54 -6.25 -8.07
CA ILE A 49 15.91 -6.56 -6.69
C ILE A 49 17.10 -7.54 -6.62
N ARG A 50 17.08 -8.57 -7.48
CA ARG A 50 18.21 -9.51 -7.57
C ARG A 50 19.50 -8.81 -8.03
N ALA A 51 19.41 -7.83 -8.91
CA ALA A 51 20.55 -7.00 -9.30
C ALA A 51 21.12 -6.14 -8.16
N LEU A 52 20.32 -5.83 -7.13
CA LEU A 52 20.76 -5.19 -5.88
C LEU A 52 21.43 -6.20 -4.90
N GLY A 53 21.57 -7.47 -5.28
CA GLY A 53 22.13 -8.52 -4.43
C GLY A 53 21.16 -9.08 -3.37
N ARG A 54 19.85 -8.82 -3.49
CA ARG A 54 18.85 -9.34 -2.56
C ARG A 54 18.06 -10.50 -3.19
N LYS A 55 17.48 -11.35 -2.33
CA LYS A 55 16.56 -12.39 -2.81
C LYS A 55 15.21 -11.79 -3.13
N ALA A 56 14.63 -12.25 -4.23
CA ALA A 56 13.27 -11.88 -4.62
C ALA A 56 12.52 -13.10 -5.14
N THR A 57 11.27 -13.23 -4.70
CA THR A 57 10.30 -14.20 -5.21
C THR A 57 9.00 -13.50 -5.61
N THR A 58 8.26 -14.10 -6.53
CA THR A 58 7.03 -13.53 -7.08
C THR A 58 5.85 -14.45 -6.82
N VAL A 59 4.69 -13.88 -6.56
CA VAL A 59 3.41 -14.61 -6.43
C VAL A 59 2.34 -13.85 -7.20
N VAL A 60 1.75 -14.50 -8.19
CA VAL A 60 0.57 -13.96 -8.89
C VAL A 60 -0.66 -14.23 -8.03
N ALA A 61 -1.28 -13.18 -7.53
CA ALA A 61 -2.43 -13.31 -6.64
C ALA A 61 -3.39 -12.11 -6.74
N ASP A 62 -4.69 -12.41 -6.67
CA ASP A 62 -5.75 -11.43 -6.44
C ASP A 62 -5.98 -11.30 -4.94
N ILE A 63 -5.63 -10.13 -4.39
CA ILE A 63 -5.74 -9.89 -2.93
C ILE A 63 -7.19 -9.81 -2.43
N SER A 64 -8.18 -9.68 -3.29
CA SER A 64 -9.59 -9.79 -2.91
C SER A 64 -9.95 -11.23 -2.45
N ARG A 65 -9.11 -12.20 -2.80
CA ARG A 65 -9.27 -13.62 -2.47
C ARG A 65 -8.42 -13.98 -1.27
N ARG A 66 -9.09 -14.20 -0.13
CA ARG A 66 -8.45 -14.45 1.16
C ARG A 66 -7.41 -15.58 1.10
N GLU A 67 -7.77 -16.69 0.47
CA GLU A 67 -6.90 -17.88 0.35
C GLU A 67 -5.61 -17.60 -0.43
N GLN A 68 -5.67 -16.71 -1.44
CA GLN A 68 -4.48 -16.35 -2.22
C GLN A 68 -3.51 -15.47 -1.42
N VAL A 69 -4.04 -14.59 -0.55
CA VAL A 69 -3.19 -13.76 0.34
C VAL A 69 -2.48 -14.62 1.38
N PHE A 70 -3.19 -15.58 1.99
CA PHE A 70 -2.58 -16.52 2.93
C PHE A 70 -1.52 -17.39 2.26
N ALA A 71 -1.80 -17.91 1.07
CA ALA A 71 -0.84 -18.69 0.29
C ALA A 71 0.41 -17.87 -0.09
N ALA A 72 0.27 -16.56 -0.37
CA ALA A 72 1.40 -15.69 -0.66
C ALA A 72 2.31 -15.49 0.56
N VAL A 73 1.74 -15.35 1.76
CA VAL A 73 2.52 -15.25 3.01
C VAL A 73 3.25 -16.58 3.31
N ASP A 74 2.58 -17.72 3.12
CA ASP A 74 3.21 -19.04 3.28
C ASP A 74 4.34 -19.27 2.28
N HIS A 75 4.15 -18.82 1.02
CA HIS A 75 5.18 -18.87 -0.02
C HIS A 75 6.41 -18.01 0.35
N ALA A 76 6.19 -16.77 0.82
CA ALA A 76 7.27 -15.89 1.25
C ALA A 76 8.15 -16.56 2.32
N GLU A 77 7.53 -17.08 3.38
CA GLU A 77 8.23 -17.77 4.44
C GLU A 77 9.02 -19.00 3.92
N LYS A 78 8.37 -19.83 3.11
CA LYS A 78 8.96 -21.06 2.58
C LYS A 78 10.17 -20.81 1.68
N VAL A 79 10.09 -19.78 0.82
CA VAL A 79 11.10 -19.54 -0.22
C VAL A 79 12.22 -18.65 0.28
N LEU A 80 11.91 -17.64 1.10
CA LEU A 80 12.90 -16.66 1.58
C LEU A 80 13.42 -17.00 2.99
N GLY A 81 12.82 -17.98 3.68
CA GLY A 81 13.27 -18.46 5.00
C GLY A 81 12.78 -17.61 6.17
N GLY A 82 11.90 -16.64 5.94
CA GLY A 82 11.36 -15.74 6.98
C GLY A 82 10.13 -14.97 6.50
N PHE A 83 9.53 -14.23 7.44
CA PHE A 83 8.47 -13.27 7.16
C PHE A 83 8.40 -12.29 8.32
N ASP A 84 8.74 -11.02 8.11
CA ASP A 84 8.88 -10.00 9.14
C ASP A 84 8.03 -8.76 8.89
N ILE A 85 7.77 -8.44 7.61
CA ILE A 85 7.11 -7.20 7.21
C ILE A 85 6.01 -7.52 6.19
N MET A 86 4.80 -7.02 6.44
CA MET A 86 3.68 -7.03 5.50
C MET A 86 3.38 -5.62 5.04
N VAL A 87 3.43 -5.37 3.73
CA VAL A 87 3.01 -4.10 3.13
C VAL A 87 1.77 -4.34 2.28
N ASN A 88 0.61 -3.96 2.80
CA ASN A 88 -0.67 -3.97 2.11
C ASN A 88 -0.78 -2.71 1.24
N ASN A 89 -0.15 -2.73 0.06
CA ASN A 89 -0.09 -1.58 -0.84
C ASN A 89 -1.11 -1.67 -1.99
N ALA A 90 -1.46 -2.87 -2.45
CA ALA A 90 -2.38 -3.02 -3.58
C ALA A 90 -3.71 -2.30 -3.34
N GLY A 91 -4.17 -1.59 -4.35
CA GLY A 91 -5.42 -0.85 -4.32
C GLY A 91 -5.78 -0.29 -5.69
N ILE A 92 -7.04 0.03 -5.87
CA ILE A 92 -7.58 0.68 -7.06
C ILE A 92 -8.30 1.96 -6.67
N CYS A 93 -8.44 2.87 -7.63
CA CYS A 93 -9.28 4.05 -7.50
C CYS A 93 -10.55 3.89 -8.34
N GLN A 94 -11.62 4.57 -7.94
CA GLN A 94 -12.87 4.69 -8.65
C GLN A 94 -13.22 6.18 -8.72
N VAL A 95 -13.62 6.64 -9.90
CA VAL A 95 -13.98 8.04 -10.16
C VAL A 95 -15.36 8.07 -10.80
N ASN A 96 -16.36 8.48 -10.01
CA ASN A 96 -17.74 8.70 -10.47
C ASN A 96 -18.48 9.64 -9.50
N PRO A 97 -19.53 10.39 -9.96
CA PRO A 97 -20.49 11.00 -9.04
C PRO A 97 -21.12 9.95 -8.13
N LEU A 98 -21.32 10.24 -6.86
CA LEU A 98 -21.92 9.27 -5.92
C LEU A 98 -23.27 8.74 -6.39
N SER A 99 -24.05 9.56 -7.10
CA SER A 99 -25.36 9.19 -7.66
C SER A 99 -25.28 8.18 -8.81
N GLU A 100 -24.10 7.94 -9.38
CA GLU A 100 -23.89 7.10 -10.55
C GLU A 100 -23.00 5.86 -10.26
N VAL A 101 -22.54 5.73 -9.01
CA VAL A 101 -21.74 4.57 -8.60
C VAL A 101 -22.59 3.31 -8.63
N THR A 102 -22.09 2.28 -9.31
CA THR A 102 -22.78 0.99 -9.41
C THR A 102 -22.42 0.06 -8.25
N GLN A 103 -23.26 -0.98 -8.05
CA GLN A 103 -23.00 -2.01 -7.04
C GLN A 103 -21.68 -2.75 -7.33
N GLU A 104 -21.41 -3.07 -8.59
CA GLU A 104 -20.20 -3.79 -9.02
C GLU A 104 -18.94 -2.97 -8.73
N GLU A 105 -18.99 -1.65 -8.94
CA GLU A 105 -17.88 -0.76 -8.58
C GLU A 105 -17.61 -0.79 -7.08
N VAL A 106 -18.66 -0.73 -6.26
CA VAL A 106 -18.52 -0.80 -4.79
C VAL A 106 -17.94 -2.15 -4.37
N GLU A 107 -18.50 -3.27 -4.83
CA GLU A 107 -18.05 -4.60 -4.49
C GLU A 107 -16.57 -4.80 -4.88
N ARG A 108 -16.19 -4.37 -6.08
CA ARG A 108 -14.82 -4.48 -6.58
C ARG A 108 -13.84 -3.66 -5.74
N ILE A 109 -14.13 -2.38 -5.49
CA ILE A 109 -13.19 -1.51 -4.78
C ILE A 109 -13.07 -1.91 -3.30
N TYR A 110 -14.16 -2.28 -2.65
CA TYR A 110 -14.14 -2.78 -1.28
C TYR A 110 -13.45 -4.14 -1.17
N GLY A 111 -13.67 -5.04 -2.12
CA GLY A 111 -12.99 -6.33 -2.21
C GLY A 111 -11.47 -6.17 -2.23
N ILE A 112 -10.97 -5.25 -3.04
CA ILE A 112 -9.53 -5.03 -3.18
C ILE A 112 -8.99 -4.17 -2.03
N ASN A 113 -9.52 -2.96 -1.82
CA ASN A 113 -8.91 -1.97 -0.94
C ASN A 113 -9.13 -2.30 0.55
N VAL A 114 -10.29 -2.84 0.91
CA VAL A 114 -10.67 -3.08 2.31
C VAL A 114 -10.46 -4.54 2.68
N GLN A 115 -11.12 -5.47 1.99
CA GLN A 115 -11.00 -6.89 2.30
C GLN A 115 -9.57 -7.39 2.06
N GLY A 116 -8.92 -7.00 0.94
CA GLY A 116 -7.53 -7.36 0.66
C GLY A 116 -6.58 -6.90 1.76
N THR A 117 -6.74 -5.68 2.27
CA THR A 117 -5.98 -5.18 3.43
C THR A 117 -6.26 -6.00 4.70
N LEU A 118 -7.53 -6.33 4.97
CA LEU A 118 -7.91 -7.17 6.10
C LEU A 118 -7.29 -8.56 6.02
N TRP A 119 -7.33 -9.20 4.84
CA TRP A 119 -6.71 -10.51 4.63
C TRP A 119 -5.19 -10.47 4.84
N GLY A 120 -4.52 -9.41 4.39
CA GLY A 120 -3.10 -9.20 4.64
C GLY A 120 -2.78 -9.04 6.12
N ILE A 121 -3.58 -8.25 6.87
CA ILE A 121 -3.44 -8.11 8.33
C ILE A 121 -3.63 -9.48 9.01
N GLN A 122 -4.67 -10.24 8.64
CA GLN A 122 -4.94 -11.56 9.23
C GLN A 122 -3.83 -12.57 8.94
N ALA A 123 -3.38 -12.66 7.69
CA ALA A 123 -2.34 -13.60 7.29
C ALA A 123 -1.02 -13.30 8.00
N ALA A 124 -0.62 -12.01 8.05
CA ALA A 124 0.58 -11.58 8.73
C ALA A 124 0.50 -11.84 10.25
N ALA A 125 -0.60 -11.44 10.89
CA ALA A 125 -0.78 -11.64 12.32
C ALA A 125 -0.76 -13.13 12.71
N ALA A 126 -1.42 -13.99 11.93
CA ALA A 126 -1.40 -15.43 12.15
C ALA A 126 0.03 -16.00 12.08
N LYS A 127 0.80 -15.56 11.07
CA LYS A 127 2.18 -16.01 10.86
C LYS A 127 3.09 -15.55 12.00
N PHE A 128 3.05 -14.25 12.36
CA PHE A 128 3.87 -13.71 13.45
C PHE A 128 3.57 -14.37 14.80
N LYS A 129 2.28 -14.58 15.12
CA LYS A 129 1.87 -15.28 16.36
C LYS A 129 2.34 -16.72 16.38
N ALA A 130 2.20 -17.47 15.28
CA ALA A 130 2.64 -18.86 15.19
C ALA A 130 4.15 -19.01 15.43
N ARG A 131 4.93 -18.03 14.96
CA ARG A 131 6.39 -17.98 15.14
C ARG A 131 6.83 -17.32 16.45
N LYS A 132 5.91 -16.80 17.26
CA LYS A 132 6.19 -16.05 18.49
C LYS A 132 7.20 -14.91 18.25
N GLN A 133 7.08 -14.22 17.13
CA GLN A 133 7.98 -13.14 16.72
C GLN A 133 7.26 -11.81 16.61
N LYS A 134 8.01 -10.71 16.78
CA LYS A 134 7.56 -9.36 16.44
C LYS A 134 7.37 -9.24 14.92
N GLY A 135 6.53 -8.30 14.50
CA GLY A 135 6.31 -8.04 13.08
C GLY A 135 5.84 -6.61 12.80
N LYS A 136 5.95 -6.21 11.55
CA LYS A 136 5.48 -4.90 11.05
C LYS A 136 4.41 -5.12 9.99
N ILE A 137 3.30 -4.40 10.12
CA ILE A 137 2.23 -4.35 9.11
C ILE A 137 2.05 -2.89 8.73
N VAL A 138 2.20 -2.59 7.43
CA VAL A 138 2.09 -1.23 6.90
C VAL A 138 1.01 -1.21 5.81
N ASN A 139 -0.05 -0.42 6.02
CA ASN A 139 -1.23 -0.38 5.17
C ASN A 139 -1.28 0.90 4.32
N ALA A 140 -1.68 0.78 3.05
CA ALA A 140 -1.86 1.93 2.16
C ALA A 140 -3.22 2.60 2.38
N SER A 141 -3.24 3.71 3.12
CA SER A 141 -4.37 4.63 3.09
C SER A 141 -4.15 5.72 2.02
N SER A 142 -4.50 6.96 2.29
CA SER A 142 -4.40 8.12 1.40
C SER A 142 -4.75 9.38 2.17
N ILE A 143 -4.46 10.58 1.65
CA ILE A 143 -5.14 11.82 2.06
C ILE A 143 -6.66 11.65 2.01
N ALA A 144 -7.17 10.88 1.03
CA ALA A 144 -8.58 10.53 0.91
C ALA A 144 -9.10 9.63 2.05
N GLY A 145 -8.27 9.16 2.95
CA GLY A 145 -8.65 8.53 4.21
C GLY A 145 -8.77 9.53 5.36
N HIS A 146 -8.42 10.80 5.15
CA HIS A 146 -8.57 11.88 6.12
C HIS A 146 -9.71 12.83 5.79
N GLU A 147 -10.01 12.99 4.51
CA GLU A 147 -11.15 13.77 4.04
C GLU A 147 -11.74 13.15 2.77
N GLY A 148 -13.02 13.46 2.48
CA GLY A 148 -13.70 12.99 1.28
C GLY A 148 -13.48 13.93 0.11
N TYR A 149 -13.21 13.38 -1.07
CA TYR A 149 -13.06 14.14 -2.30
C TYR A 149 -14.25 13.92 -3.23
N ALA A 150 -14.73 15.00 -3.86
CA ALA A 150 -15.76 14.89 -4.90
C ALA A 150 -15.28 13.92 -6.01
N LEU A 151 -16.20 13.14 -6.56
CA LEU A 151 -15.97 12.07 -7.55
C LEU A 151 -15.17 10.86 -7.02
N LEU A 152 -14.56 10.95 -5.86
CA LEU A 152 -13.77 9.91 -5.21
C LEU A 152 -14.45 9.40 -3.92
N GLY A 153 -15.76 9.57 -3.77
CA GLY A 153 -16.45 9.30 -2.51
C GLY A 153 -16.32 7.86 -2.02
N VAL A 154 -16.53 6.87 -2.91
CA VAL A 154 -16.39 5.45 -2.55
C VAL A 154 -14.92 5.09 -2.33
N TYR A 155 -14.00 5.61 -3.15
CA TYR A 155 -12.56 5.44 -2.91
C TYR A 155 -12.17 5.99 -1.52
N SER A 156 -12.58 7.21 -1.20
CA SER A 156 -12.32 7.82 0.11
C SER A 156 -12.83 6.94 1.24
N SER A 157 -14.06 6.43 1.15
CA SER A 157 -14.65 5.56 2.17
C SER A 157 -13.80 4.30 2.41
N THR A 158 -13.21 3.70 1.35
CA THR A 158 -12.30 2.56 1.52
C THR A 158 -11.02 2.95 2.26
N LYS A 159 -10.50 4.16 2.04
CA LYS A 159 -9.27 4.64 2.71
C LYS A 159 -9.51 5.05 4.17
N PHE A 160 -10.70 5.54 4.51
CA PHE A 160 -11.15 5.65 5.90
C PHE A 160 -11.27 4.28 6.57
N ALA A 161 -11.85 3.28 5.89
CA ALA A 161 -11.93 1.92 6.41
C ALA A 161 -10.56 1.32 6.71
N VAL A 162 -9.55 1.51 5.84
CA VAL A 162 -8.18 1.06 6.07
C VAL A 162 -7.59 1.70 7.34
N ARG A 163 -7.85 2.98 7.60
CA ARG A 163 -7.42 3.63 8.84
C ARG A 163 -8.06 3.00 10.07
N ALA A 164 -9.36 2.73 10.02
CA ALA A 164 -10.08 2.07 11.11
C ALA A 164 -9.52 0.66 11.37
N LEU A 165 -9.30 -0.13 10.32
CA LEU A 165 -8.68 -1.46 10.43
C LEU A 165 -7.26 -1.39 11.02
N THR A 166 -6.46 -0.38 10.63
CA THR A 166 -5.13 -0.14 11.15
C THR A 166 -5.16 0.10 12.66
N GLN A 167 -6.06 0.97 13.14
CA GLN A 167 -6.20 1.28 14.56
C GLN A 167 -6.70 0.09 15.38
N ALA A 168 -7.68 -0.64 14.88
CA ALA A 168 -8.21 -1.83 15.55
C ALA A 168 -7.13 -2.92 15.67
N ALA A 169 -6.48 -3.25 14.55
CA ALA A 169 -5.41 -4.25 14.52
C ALA A 169 -4.21 -3.86 15.40
N ALA A 170 -3.85 -2.57 15.44
CA ALA A 170 -2.79 -2.08 16.32
C ALA A 170 -3.08 -2.38 17.80
N LYS A 171 -4.30 -2.12 18.25
CA LYS A 171 -4.72 -2.40 19.64
C LYS A 171 -4.76 -3.90 19.95
N GLU A 172 -5.30 -4.70 19.02
CA GLU A 172 -5.46 -6.14 19.20
C GLU A 172 -4.12 -6.92 19.15
N LEU A 173 -3.13 -6.40 18.41
CA LEU A 173 -1.89 -7.09 18.13
C LEU A 173 -0.69 -6.58 18.95
N ALA A 174 -0.84 -5.46 19.67
CA ALA A 174 0.22 -4.84 20.45
C ALA A 174 0.85 -5.78 21.47
N SER A 175 0.04 -6.56 22.21
CA SER A 175 0.52 -7.53 23.19
C SER A 175 1.36 -8.67 22.58
N SER A 176 1.24 -8.89 21.27
CA SER A 176 2.06 -9.85 20.52
C SER A 176 3.33 -9.22 19.93
N GLY A 177 3.61 -7.94 20.21
CA GLY A 177 4.78 -7.23 19.67
C GLY A 177 4.67 -6.90 18.19
N ILE A 178 3.43 -6.80 17.64
CA ILE A 178 3.19 -6.50 16.23
C ILE A 178 2.75 -5.03 16.11
N ASN A 179 3.50 -4.23 15.38
CA ASN A 179 3.11 -2.87 15.03
C ASN A 179 2.26 -2.86 13.75
N VAL A 180 1.21 -2.05 13.75
CA VAL A 180 0.34 -1.86 12.60
C VAL A 180 0.16 -0.37 12.36
N ASN A 181 0.66 0.14 11.23
CA ASN A 181 0.56 1.54 10.84
C ASN A 181 0.06 1.67 9.40
N ALA A 182 -0.36 2.87 9.02
CA ALA A 182 -0.72 3.21 7.65
C ALA A 182 0.09 4.41 7.17
N TYR A 183 0.37 4.45 5.88
CA TYR A 183 0.86 5.63 5.19
C TYR A 183 -0.26 6.24 4.34
N CYS A 184 -0.26 7.56 4.24
CA CYS A 184 -1.32 8.32 3.59
C CYS A 184 -0.71 9.27 2.55
N PRO A 185 -0.42 8.79 1.32
CA PRO A 185 0.15 9.63 0.28
C PRO A 185 -0.86 10.65 -0.26
N GLY A 186 -0.32 11.70 -0.83
CA GLY A 186 -1.05 12.69 -1.61
C GLY A 186 -1.14 12.32 -3.11
N VAL A 187 -0.73 13.26 -3.96
CA VAL A 187 -0.69 13.08 -5.42
C VAL A 187 0.66 12.50 -5.82
N VAL A 188 0.70 11.20 -6.10
CA VAL A 188 1.92 10.51 -6.53
C VAL A 188 1.92 10.33 -8.05
N GLY A 189 2.97 10.74 -8.73
CA GLY A 189 3.13 10.62 -10.19
C GLY A 189 3.21 9.16 -10.65
N THR A 190 2.06 8.53 -10.85
CA THR A 190 1.92 7.11 -11.23
C THR A 190 0.82 6.92 -12.27
N ASP A 191 0.78 5.75 -12.92
CA ASP A 191 -0.29 5.38 -13.87
C ASP A 191 -1.70 5.55 -13.27
N MET A 192 -1.87 5.33 -11.96
CA MET A 192 -3.16 5.53 -11.29
C MET A 192 -3.66 6.97 -11.42
N TRP A 193 -2.79 7.96 -11.30
CA TRP A 193 -3.18 9.36 -11.47
C TRP A 193 -3.48 9.72 -12.93
N VAL A 194 -2.82 9.09 -13.90
CA VAL A 194 -3.16 9.22 -15.32
C VAL A 194 -4.59 8.73 -15.57
N ASP A 195 -4.96 7.59 -15.00
CA ASP A 195 -6.32 7.04 -15.14
C ASP A 195 -7.36 7.91 -14.40
N ILE A 196 -7.04 8.41 -13.19
CA ILE A 196 -7.89 9.32 -12.41
C ILE A 196 -8.16 10.60 -13.20
N ASP A 197 -7.11 11.26 -13.68
CA ASP A 197 -7.22 12.54 -14.42
C ASP A 197 -8.04 12.37 -15.68
N LYS A 198 -7.77 11.33 -16.46
CA LYS A 198 -8.55 11.00 -17.66
C LYS A 198 -10.03 10.80 -17.33
N ARG A 199 -10.35 10.02 -16.28
CA ARG A 199 -11.74 9.77 -15.91
C ARG A 199 -12.42 11.01 -15.36
N MET A 200 -11.73 11.85 -14.59
CA MET A 200 -12.24 13.13 -14.14
C MET A 200 -12.54 14.07 -15.31
N ALA A 201 -11.67 14.11 -16.32
CA ALA A 201 -11.90 14.89 -17.53
C ALA A 201 -13.17 14.44 -18.28
N GLU A 202 -13.39 13.12 -18.40
CA GLU A 202 -14.61 12.57 -19.02
C GLU A 202 -15.88 12.96 -18.26
N VAL A 203 -15.85 12.94 -16.92
CA VAL A 203 -17.03 13.24 -16.08
C VAL A 203 -17.32 14.74 -15.99
N THR A 204 -16.28 15.57 -15.95
CA THR A 204 -16.43 17.02 -15.70
C THR A 204 -16.43 17.87 -16.95
N GLY A 205 -15.97 17.32 -18.09
CA GLY A 205 -15.74 18.09 -19.33
C GLY A 205 -14.44 18.90 -19.30
N ALA A 206 -13.58 18.75 -18.29
CA ALA A 206 -12.27 19.38 -18.23
C ALA A 206 -11.31 18.77 -19.27
N LYS A 207 -10.19 19.44 -19.54
CA LYS A 207 -9.14 18.85 -20.38
C LYS A 207 -8.32 17.84 -19.58
N VAL A 208 -7.85 16.79 -20.26
CA VAL A 208 -6.89 15.84 -19.66
C VAL A 208 -5.63 16.60 -19.24
N GLY A 209 -5.15 16.36 -18.02
CA GLY A 209 -4.05 17.07 -17.38
C GLY A 209 -4.50 18.19 -16.43
N GLU A 210 -5.64 18.81 -16.68
CA GLU A 210 -6.11 19.99 -15.93
C GLU A 210 -6.40 19.65 -14.46
N THR A 211 -7.01 18.48 -14.20
CA THR A 211 -7.31 18.05 -12.84
C THR A 211 -6.03 17.70 -12.09
N TYR A 212 -5.12 16.98 -12.75
CA TYR A 212 -3.82 16.68 -12.15
C TYR A 212 -3.04 17.94 -11.78
N ASP A 213 -2.94 18.89 -12.70
CA ASP A 213 -2.24 20.17 -12.47
C ASP A 213 -2.87 20.97 -11.32
N LYS A 214 -4.21 20.98 -11.22
CA LYS A 214 -4.93 21.63 -10.12
C LYS A 214 -4.59 20.99 -8.77
N PHE A 215 -4.56 19.65 -8.69
CA PHE A 215 -4.18 18.95 -7.46
C PHE A 215 -2.71 19.20 -7.09
N VAL A 216 -1.81 19.11 -8.06
CA VAL A 216 -0.38 19.40 -7.85
C VAL A 216 -0.16 20.85 -7.42
N GLY A 217 -0.89 21.80 -8.02
CA GLY A 217 -0.85 23.22 -7.64
C GLY A 217 -1.27 23.51 -6.19
N GLY A 218 -2.01 22.58 -5.56
CA GLY A 218 -2.38 22.66 -4.13
C GLY A 218 -1.35 22.09 -3.16
N ILE A 219 -0.24 21.51 -3.64
CA ILE A 219 0.81 20.94 -2.80
C ILE A 219 1.75 22.04 -2.31
N ALA A 220 1.89 22.20 -0.99
CA ALA A 220 2.75 23.25 -0.42
C ALA A 220 4.22 23.14 -0.85
N LEU A 221 4.73 21.90 -1.06
CA LEU A 221 6.09 21.66 -1.56
C LEU A 221 6.23 21.90 -3.08
N GLY A 222 5.16 22.26 -3.80
CA GLY A 222 5.18 22.70 -5.20
C GLY A 222 5.48 21.61 -6.23
N ARG A 223 5.41 20.33 -5.89
CA ARG A 223 5.60 19.22 -6.80
C ARG A 223 4.74 18.02 -6.44
N ALA A 224 4.43 17.19 -7.42
CA ALA A 224 3.88 15.87 -7.16
C ALA A 224 4.86 15.01 -6.35
N GLU A 225 4.31 14.10 -5.57
CA GLU A 225 5.05 13.08 -4.82
C GLU A 225 5.58 12.01 -5.78
N THR A 226 6.72 11.45 -5.47
CA THR A 226 7.30 10.31 -6.18
C THR A 226 7.10 9.01 -5.40
N PRO A 227 7.12 7.83 -6.05
CA PRO A 227 7.14 6.55 -5.35
C PRO A 227 8.27 6.44 -4.31
N ASP A 228 9.42 7.07 -4.55
CA ASP A 228 10.56 7.05 -3.61
C ASP A 228 10.28 7.89 -2.34
N ASP A 229 9.54 9.00 -2.45
CA ASP A 229 9.10 9.76 -1.27
C ASP A 229 8.26 8.88 -0.34
N VAL A 230 7.25 8.17 -0.90
CA VAL A 230 6.41 7.23 -0.14
C VAL A 230 7.22 6.08 0.43
N ALA A 231 8.11 5.49 -0.38
CA ALA A 231 8.92 4.36 0.00
C ALA A 231 9.85 4.67 1.19
N ALA A 232 10.30 5.92 1.32
CA ALA A 232 11.10 6.37 2.46
C ALA A 232 10.33 6.25 3.78
N LEU A 233 9.06 6.69 3.82
CA LEU A 233 8.21 6.55 5.01
C LEU A 233 7.91 5.08 5.29
N VAL A 234 7.57 4.29 4.27
CA VAL A 234 7.28 2.85 4.46
C VAL A 234 8.50 2.10 4.99
N SER A 235 9.71 2.43 4.52
CA SER A 235 10.95 1.87 5.05
C SER A 235 11.15 2.23 6.53
N TYR A 236 10.91 3.49 6.93
CA TYR A 236 10.93 3.90 8.33
C TYR A 236 9.92 3.11 9.17
N LEU A 237 8.67 2.98 8.72
CA LEU A 237 7.62 2.23 9.42
C LEU A 237 7.90 0.73 9.50
N SER A 238 8.72 0.21 8.61
CA SER A 238 9.15 -1.20 8.57
C SER A 238 10.35 -1.50 9.46
N GLY A 239 11.08 -0.47 9.89
CA GLY A 239 12.31 -0.59 10.67
C GLY A 239 12.12 -0.46 12.18
N PRO A 240 13.20 -0.64 12.96
CA PRO A 240 13.18 -0.54 14.42
C PRO A 240 12.95 0.90 14.93
N ASP A 241 13.27 1.91 14.14
CA ASP A 241 13.10 3.33 14.52
C ASP A 241 11.62 3.68 14.74
N SER A 242 10.69 2.86 14.22
CA SER A 242 9.25 2.97 14.43
C SER A 242 8.68 2.02 15.48
N ASP A 243 9.50 1.36 16.32
CA ASP A 243 9.03 0.35 17.28
C ASP A 243 8.03 0.89 18.30
N TYR A 244 8.06 2.18 18.59
CA TYR A 244 7.11 2.83 19.50
C TYR A 244 5.90 3.46 18.76
N MET A 245 5.76 3.21 17.45
CA MET A 245 4.64 3.69 16.65
C MET A 245 3.70 2.54 16.30
N THR A 246 2.43 2.66 16.68
CA THR A 246 1.37 1.73 16.24
C THR A 246 0.03 2.45 16.17
N GLY A 247 -0.84 2.04 15.26
CA GLY A 247 -2.16 2.61 15.04
C GLY A 247 -2.17 3.97 14.34
N GLN A 248 -1.02 4.43 13.83
CA GLN A 248 -0.90 5.72 13.17
C GLN A 248 -1.24 5.62 11.67
N ALA A 249 -1.83 6.70 11.15
CA ALA A 249 -2.05 6.91 9.72
C ALA A 249 -1.31 8.19 9.32
N VAL A 250 -0.06 8.02 8.87
CA VAL A 250 0.89 9.11 8.70
C VAL A 250 0.74 9.73 7.31
N LEU A 251 0.44 11.02 7.27
CA LEU A 251 0.41 11.80 6.04
C LEU A 251 1.84 11.95 5.47
N ILE A 252 1.96 11.72 4.18
CA ILE A 252 3.12 12.05 3.37
C ILE A 252 2.56 12.59 2.06
N ASP A 253 2.36 13.90 1.98
CA ASP A 253 1.53 14.53 0.94
C ASP A 253 2.04 15.91 0.49
N GLY A 254 3.23 16.28 0.96
CA GLY A 254 3.82 17.57 0.64
C GLY A 254 3.06 18.78 1.20
N GLY A 255 2.20 18.57 2.21
CA GLY A 255 1.43 19.63 2.85
C GLY A 255 0.12 19.96 2.15
N MET A 256 -0.58 18.93 1.65
CA MET A 256 -1.94 19.08 1.11
C MET A 256 -3.00 19.04 2.21
N VAL A 257 -2.82 18.18 3.21
CA VAL A 257 -3.79 17.93 4.28
C VAL A 257 -3.09 18.02 5.64
N TYR A 258 -3.69 18.75 6.58
CA TYR A 258 -3.19 18.91 7.96
C TYR A 258 -4.20 18.31 8.93
N ARG A 259 -3.86 17.18 9.58
CA ARG A 259 -4.75 16.45 10.51
C ARG A 259 -3.95 15.89 11.69
#